data_d3b9821aaefa6bc0c55254d82d375b36
#
_entry.id   d3b9821aaefa6bc0c55254d82d375b36
#
_cell.length_a   1.000
_cell.length_b   1.000
_cell.length_c   1.000
_cell.angle_alpha   90.00
_cell.angle_beta   90.00
_cell.angle_gamma   90.00
#
_symmetry.space_group_name_H-M   'P 1'
#
loop_
_entity.id
_entity.type
_entity.pdbx_description
1 polymer ?
#
loop_
_entity_poly.entity_id
_entity_poly.type
_entity_poly.pdbx_seq_one_letter_code
_entity_poly.pdbx_strand_id
1 'polypeptide(L)'
;ALTDASGSFAMTLPNGVYRVNVSGRSGSDVFNGAADKVVISGEDMNLTLPLSYSRAGSIVIKELYCGGCKKLPQEGNYQGDQYFILHNNDYNVQYLDSLCFGTLSPNNATGSNPWVSKDPVTGESIFPDFLPVIQAVWQFPGDGDDFPLQPGEDAVVCLRGAIDHTAQFPLSVNLNKPDYFVCYNLTYFWNTQYHPAPGDLISDDRIIDVVIKTGMANAYTLSISVRSYSFQTLR
;
A
#
# COMPACT_ATOMS: atom_id res chain seq x y z
N ALA A 1 -27.53 -9.31 -1.07
CA ALA A 1 -28.57 -8.62 -0.31
C ALA A 1 -27.97 -7.44 0.43
N LEU A 2 -28.77 -6.40 0.69
CA LEU A 2 -28.41 -5.29 1.55
C LEU A 2 -29.16 -5.43 2.88
N THR A 3 -28.54 -4.96 3.95
CA THR A 3 -29.22 -4.86 5.26
C THR A 3 -30.13 -3.63 5.28
N ASP A 4 -31.16 -3.69 6.09
CA ASP A 4 -31.98 -2.52 6.45
C ASP A 4 -31.26 -1.61 7.50
N ALA A 5 -31.93 -0.56 7.93
CA ALA A 5 -31.39 0.37 8.91
C ALA A 5 -31.12 -0.27 10.31
N SER A 6 -31.70 -1.43 10.60
CA SER A 6 -31.45 -2.19 11.83
C SER A 6 -30.29 -3.18 11.69
N GLY A 7 -29.67 -3.28 10.51
CA GLY A 7 -28.65 -4.26 10.18
C GLY A 7 -29.21 -5.65 9.87
N SER A 8 -30.53 -5.76 9.65
CA SER A 8 -31.18 -7.03 9.35
C SER A 8 -31.35 -7.24 7.86
N PHE A 9 -31.28 -8.49 7.42
CA PHE A 9 -31.64 -8.90 6.06
C PHE A 9 -32.34 -10.24 6.09
N ALA A 10 -33.16 -10.53 5.10
CA ALA A 10 -33.78 -11.81 4.92
C ALA A 10 -33.59 -12.31 3.48
N MET A 11 -33.42 -13.59 3.32
CA MET A 11 -33.34 -14.21 2.01
C MET A 11 -33.83 -15.66 2.07
N THR A 12 -34.43 -16.13 0.98
CA THR A 12 -34.83 -17.53 0.82
C THR A 12 -33.79 -18.26 -0.02
N LEU A 13 -33.26 -19.36 0.50
CA LEU A 13 -32.23 -20.16 -0.15
C LEU A 13 -32.71 -21.63 -0.24
N PRO A 14 -32.33 -22.35 -1.29
CA PRO A 14 -32.54 -23.81 -1.35
C PRO A 14 -31.79 -24.53 -0.21
N ASN A 15 -32.21 -25.76 0.10
CA ASN A 15 -31.46 -26.60 1.03
C ASN A 15 -30.02 -26.76 0.57
N GLY A 16 -29.06 -26.57 1.48
CA GLY A 16 -27.65 -26.63 1.15
C GLY A 16 -26.75 -26.12 2.27
N VAL A 17 -25.45 -26.11 2.00
CA VAL A 17 -24.41 -25.56 2.89
C VAL A 17 -23.86 -24.30 2.24
N TYR A 18 -23.90 -23.22 2.99
CA TYR A 18 -23.53 -21.90 2.51
C TYR A 18 -22.40 -21.27 3.33
N ARG A 19 -21.68 -20.38 2.72
CA ARG A 19 -20.84 -19.41 3.39
C ARG A 19 -21.49 -18.03 3.25
N VAL A 20 -21.66 -17.35 4.37
CA VAL A 20 -22.21 -15.99 4.41
C VAL A 20 -21.10 -15.03 4.74
N ASN A 21 -20.89 -14.04 3.88
CA ASN A 21 -19.97 -12.94 4.10
C ASN A 21 -20.76 -11.63 4.13
N VAL A 22 -20.44 -10.77 5.09
CA VAL A 22 -20.99 -9.44 5.21
C VAL A 22 -19.85 -8.44 5.21
N SER A 23 -19.96 -7.40 4.42
CA SER A 23 -19.03 -6.29 4.40
C SER A 23 -19.79 -4.99 4.32
N GLY A 24 -19.30 -3.98 5.00
CA GLY A 24 -19.84 -2.63 4.98
C GLY A 24 -18.75 -1.61 5.21
N ARG A 25 -18.96 -0.40 4.72
CA ARG A 25 -18.04 0.72 4.91
C ARG A 25 -18.82 2.01 5.18
N SER A 26 -18.31 2.81 6.11
CA SER A 26 -18.81 4.16 6.40
C SER A 26 -17.59 5.08 6.59
N GLY A 27 -17.28 5.89 5.59
CA GLY A 27 -16.02 6.65 5.55
C GLY A 27 -14.80 5.74 5.59
N SER A 28 -13.90 5.95 6.54
CA SER A 28 -12.74 5.08 6.80
C SER A 28 -13.06 3.84 7.62
N ASP A 29 -14.27 3.73 8.18
CA ASP A 29 -14.67 2.59 8.99
C ASP A 29 -15.10 1.41 8.12
N VAL A 30 -14.50 0.26 8.32
CA VAL A 30 -14.74 -0.97 7.57
C VAL A 30 -15.23 -2.06 8.52
N PHE A 31 -16.32 -2.70 8.15
CA PHE A 31 -16.96 -3.78 8.89
C PHE A 31 -16.97 -5.04 8.06
N ASN A 32 -16.48 -6.15 8.61
CA ASN A 32 -16.47 -7.43 7.94
C ASN A 32 -16.91 -8.54 8.90
N GLY A 33 -17.72 -9.46 8.39
CA GLY A 33 -18.13 -10.65 9.13
C GLY A 33 -18.30 -11.84 8.19
N ALA A 34 -18.09 -13.05 8.72
CA ALA A 34 -18.28 -14.25 7.95
C ALA A 34 -18.83 -15.38 8.85
N ALA A 35 -19.65 -16.26 8.27
CA ALA A 35 -19.99 -17.53 8.83
C ALA A 35 -19.78 -18.61 7.78
N ASP A 36 -18.95 -19.60 8.12
CA ASP A 36 -18.74 -20.79 7.33
C ASP A 36 -19.77 -21.88 7.71
N LYS A 37 -20.16 -22.71 6.75
CA LYS A 37 -21.04 -23.87 6.96
C LYS A 37 -22.41 -23.54 7.54
N VAL A 38 -23.06 -22.49 7.04
CA VAL A 38 -24.46 -22.20 7.34
C VAL A 38 -25.32 -23.25 6.61
N VAL A 39 -26.01 -24.11 7.36
CA VAL A 39 -26.80 -25.21 6.79
C VAL A 39 -28.27 -24.79 6.72
N ILE A 40 -28.84 -24.82 5.51
CA ILE A 40 -30.28 -24.62 5.26
C ILE A 40 -30.89 -25.97 5.01
N SER A 41 -31.89 -26.34 5.81
CA SER A 41 -32.52 -27.65 5.79
C SER A 41 -34.07 -27.64 5.65
N GLY A 42 -34.61 -26.53 5.16
CA GLY A 42 -36.04 -26.35 4.92
C GLY A 42 -36.82 -25.70 6.04
N GLU A 43 -36.14 -25.30 7.12
CA GLU A 43 -36.72 -24.54 8.23
C GLU A 43 -36.16 -23.12 8.26
N ASP A 44 -36.94 -22.17 8.80
CA ASP A 44 -36.47 -20.81 9.03
C ASP A 44 -35.35 -20.80 10.09
N MET A 45 -34.27 -20.09 9.80
CA MET A 45 -33.19 -19.93 10.76
C MET A 45 -32.83 -18.46 10.94
N ASN A 46 -32.42 -18.12 12.16
CA ASN A 46 -31.85 -16.83 12.47
C ASN A 46 -30.33 -16.96 12.60
N LEU A 47 -29.60 -16.10 11.89
CA LEU A 47 -28.14 -16.05 11.93
C LEU A 47 -27.72 -14.66 12.38
N THR A 48 -26.99 -14.58 13.47
CA THR A 48 -26.31 -13.34 13.93
C THR A 48 -24.84 -13.43 13.56
N LEU A 49 -24.37 -12.45 12.77
CA LEU A 49 -22.98 -12.35 12.36
C LEU A 49 -22.29 -11.25 13.15
N PRO A 50 -21.30 -11.58 13.98
CA PRO A 50 -20.45 -10.55 14.58
C PRO A 50 -19.64 -9.87 13.47
N LEU A 51 -19.58 -8.53 13.51
CA LEU A 51 -18.77 -7.77 12.59
C LEU A 51 -17.47 -7.36 13.27
N SER A 52 -16.36 -7.65 12.62
CA SER A 52 -15.06 -7.09 12.98
C SER A 52 -14.96 -5.67 12.42
N TYR A 53 -14.55 -4.75 13.26
CA TYR A 53 -14.30 -3.36 12.89
C TYR A 53 -12.83 -3.15 12.58
N SER A 54 -12.53 -2.42 11.52
CA SER A 54 -11.20 -1.91 11.20
C SER A 54 -11.30 -0.53 10.58
N ARG A 55 -10.21 0.22 10.64
CA ARG A 55 -10.12 1.51 9.99
C ARG A 55 -9.22 1.42 8.77
N ALA A 56 -9.75 1.73 7.60
CA ALA A 56 -8.99 1.79 6.38
C ALA A 56 -8.24 3.13 6.29
N GLY A 57 -6.99 3.11 5.85
CA GLY A 57 -6.28 4.34 5.48
C GLY A 57 -6.89 5.01 4.26
N SER A 58 -6.80 6.34 4.18
CA SER A 58 -7.24 7.09 3.02
C SER A 58 -6.37 6.78 1.81
N ILE A 59 -5.05 6.82 1.98
CA ILE A 59 -4.08 6.38 0.97
C ILE A 59 -3.53 5.03 1.39
N VAL A 60 -3.58 4.05 0.48
CA VAL A 60 -3.08 2.70 0.70
C VAL A 60 -2.12 2.28 -0.41
N ILE A 61 -1.18 1.38 -0.11
CA ILE A 61 -0.39 0.71 -1.13
C ILE A 61 -1.26 -0.38 -1.74
N LYS A 62 -1.64 -0.21 -3.00
CA LYS A 62 -2.46 -1.16 -3.75
C LYS A 62 -1.63 -2.28 -4.36
N GLU A 63 -0.44 -1.94 -4.84
CA GLU A 63 0.49 -2.86 -5.49
C GLU A 63 1.93 -2.51 -5.13
N LEU A 64 2.76 -3.55 -4.95
CA LEU A 64 4.20 -3.42 -4.78
C LEU A 64 4.89 -4.37 -5.77
N TYR A 65 5.50 -3.81 -6.83
CA TYR A 65 6.29 -4.54 -7.77
C TYR A 65 7.78 -4.42 -7.44
N CYS A 66 8.33 -5.45 -6.79
CA CYS A 66 9.73 -5.47 -6.35
C CYS A 66 10.54 -6.67 -6.88
N GLY A 67 9.88 -7.63 -7.54
CA GLY A 67 10.51 -8.85 -8.03
C GLY A 67 11.36 -8.69 -9.28
N GLY A 68 11.00 -7.74 -10.13
CA GLY A 68 11.63 -7.54 -11.42
C GLY A 68 11.28 -8.61 -12.46
N CYS A 69 11.93 -8.56 -13.62
CA CYS A 69 11.71 -9.48 -14.73
C CYS A 69 12.96 -10.29 -15.10
N LYS A 70 12.82 -11.30 -15.98
CA LYS A 70 13.94 -12.04 -16.55
C LYS A 70 14.68 -11.19 -17.61
N LYS A 71 16.02 -11.24 -17.59
CA LYS A 71 16.89 -10.53 -18.55
C LYS A 71 17.08 -11.27 -19.87
N LEU A 72 16.03 -11.77 -20.48
CA LEU A 72 16.16 -12.52 -21.72
C LEU A 72 16.83 -11.70 -22.86
N PRO A 73 17.75 -12.30 -23.62
CA PRO A 73 18.23 -13.69 -23.58
C PRO A 73 19.32 -13.97 -22.51
N GLN A 74 19.79 -12.98 -21.77
CA GLN A 74 20.78 -13.14 -20.72
C GLN A 74 20.19 -13.86 -19.50
N GLU A 75 21.02 -14.52 -18.71
CA GLU A 75 20.63 -15.08 -17.43
C GLU A 75 20.47 -13.99 -16.36
N GLY A 76 19.65 -14.30 -15.36
CA GLY A 76 19.43 -13.44 -14.20
C GLY A 76 18.12 -12.63 -14.23
N ASN A 77 17.95 -11.81 -13.22
CA ASN A 77 16.78 -10.95 -13.06
C ASN A 77 17.17 -9.49 -13.18
N TYR A 78 16.31 -8.70 -13.84
CA TYR A 78 16.35 -7.26 -13.86
C TYR A 78 15.43 -6.71 -12.77
N GLN A 79 15.90 -5.75 -12.01
CA GLN A 79 15.15 -5.15 -10.89
C GLN A 79 15.17 -3.62 -10.92
N GLY A 80 15.55 -3.02 -12.07
CA GLY A 80 15.51 -1.57 -12.25
C GLY A 80 14.10 -1.00 -12.46
N ASP A 81 13.15 -1.87 -12.72
CA ASP A 81 11.75 -1.58 -13.02
C ASP A 81 10.81 -1.64 -11.80
N GLN A 82 11.37 -1.44 -10.61
CA GLN A 82 10.59 -1.50 -9.35
C GLN A 82 9.71 -0.27 -9.18
N TYR A 83 8.46 -0.50 -8.81
CA TYR A 83 7.49 0.55 -8.50
C TYR A 83 6.50 0.09 -7.42
N PHE A 84 5.73 1.01 -6.89
CA PHE A 84 4.52 0.72 -6.15
C PHE A 84 3.38 1.64 -6.60
N ILE A 85 2.15 1.23 -6.32
CA ILE A 85 0.95 2.00 -6.64
C ILE A 85 0.30 2.42 -5.33
N LEU A 86 0.11 3.74 -5.17
CA LEU A 86 -0.76 4.31 -4.16
C LEU A 86 -2.18 4.38 -4.72
N HIS A 87 -3.15 4.19 -3.85
CA HIS A 87 -4.57 4.22 -4.19
C HIS A 87 -5.33 5.07 -3.18
N ASN A 88 -6.15 5.99 -3.67
CA ASN A 88 -7.09 6.68 -2.81
C ASN A 88 -8.27 5.77 -2.50
N ASN A 89 -8.26 5.22 -1.30
CA ASN A 89 -9.28 4.33 -0.77
C ASN A 89 -10.36 5.09 0.02
N ASP A 90 -10.38 6.43 -0.05
CA ASP A 90 -11.36 7.30 0.58
C ASP A 90 -12.45 7.72 -0.43
N TYR A 91 -13.53 8.26 0.09
CA TYR A 91 -14.59 8.90 -0.71
C TYR A 91 -14.30 10.36 -1.03
N ASN A 92 -13.29 10.94 -0.39
CA ASN A 92 -12.86 12.31 -0.58
C ASN A 92 -11.53 12.34 -1.35
N VAL A 93 -11.26 13.47 -2.00
CA VAL A 93 -9.95 13.75 -2.59
C VAL A 93 -8.89 13.68 -1.49
N GLN A 94 -7.81 12.99 -1.76
CA GLN A 94 -6.62 12.95 -0.93
C GLN A 94 -5.48 13.61 -1.69
N TYR A 95 -4.53 14.21 -0.98
CA TYR A 95 -3.39 14.87 -1.58
C TYR A 95 -2.11 14.09 -1.26
N LEU A 96 -1.24 13.95 -2.26
CA LEU A 96 0.05 13.27 -2.08
C LEU A 96 1.13 14.21 -1.54
N ASP A 97 0.86 15.50 -1.59
CA ASP A 97 1.76 16.57 -1.15
C ASP A 97 2.34 16.30 0.23
N SER A 98 3.66 16.38 0.32
CA SER A 98 4.40 16.12 1.56
C SER A 98 4.21 14.72 2.19
N LEU A 99 3.51 13.79 1.52
CA LEU A 99 3.42 12.41 1.95
C LEU A 99 4.82 11.79 1.97
N CYS A 100 5.16 11.12 3.06
CA CYS A 100 6.44 10.45 3.21
C CYS A 100 6.29 8.93 3.16
N PHE A 101 7.30 8.26 2.59
CA PHE A 101 7.42 6.82 2.62
C PHE A 101 8.88 6.39 2.77
N GLY A 102 9.09 5.17 3.24
CA GLY A 102 10.42 4.64 3.47
C GLY A 102 10.40 3.16 3.81
N THR A 103 11.58 2.58 4.00
CA THR A 103 11.74 1.18 4.39
C THR A 103 11.89 1.08 5.91
N LEU A 104 11.11 0.21 6.53
CA LEU A 104 11.22 -0.05 7.98
C LEU A 104 12.28 -1.10 8.29
N SER A 105 12.83 -1.06 9.51
CA SER A 105 13.73 -2.08 10.04
C SER A 105 12.97 -3.02 10.98
N PRO A 106 13.08 -4.35 10.82
CA PRO A 106 13.83 -5.08 9.80
C PRO A 106 13.18 -4.98 8.42
N ASN A 107 14.00 -4.93 7.39
CA ASN A 107 13.57 -4.71 6.00
C ASN A 107 13.01 -5.96 5.29
N ASN A 108 12.90 -7.07 5.97
CA ASN A 108 12.27 -8.25 5.43
C ASN A 108 11.15 -8.74 6.37
N ALA A 109 10.05 -9.13 5.78
CA ALA A 109 8.86 -9.59 6.49
C ALA A 109 8.93 -11.08 6.89
N THR A 110 10.10 -11.69 6.94
CA THR A 110 10.25 -13.13 7.25
C THR A 110 10.13 -13.47 8.73
N GLY A 111 9.97 -12.46 9.58
CA GLY A 111 9.79 -12.62 11.02
C GLY A 111 8.70 -11.71 11.58
N SER A 112 8.37 -11.90 12.85
CA SER A 112 7.52 -10.95 13.58
C SER A 112 8.24 -9.61 13.73
N ASN A 113 7.55 -8.52 13.46
CA ASN A 113 8.08 -7.18 13.69
C ASN A 113 8.28 -6.98 15.20
N PRO A 114 9.50 -6.75 15.69
CA PRO A 114 9.78 -6.65 17.12
C PRO A 114 9.21 -5.38 17.77
N TRP A 115 8.77 -4.40 16.96
CA TRP A 115 8.20 -3.14 17.41
C TRP A 115 6.67 -3.10 17.33
N VAL A 116 6.02 -4.17 16.85
CA VAL A 116 4.56 -4.32 16.91
C VAL A 116 4.22 -5.21 18.10
N SER A 117 3.45 -4.71 19.04
CA SER A 117 2.90 -5.48 20.13
C SER A 117 1.44 -5.89 19.86
N LYS A 118 0.90 -6.77 20.69
CA LYS A 118 -0.50 -7.16 20.65
C LYS A 118 -1.20 -6.70 21.91
N ASP A 119 -2.39 -6.14 21.76
CA ASP A 119 -3.27 -5.91 22.88
C ASP A 119 -3.60 -7.27 23.54
N PRO A 120 -3.36 -7.44 24.84
CA PRO A 120 -3.55 -8.72 25.50
C PRO A 120 -5.02 -9.14 25.64
N VAL A 121 -5.96 -8.20 25.47
CA VAL A 121 -7.39 -8.45 25.62
C VAL A 121 -8.05 -8.62 24.25
N THR A 122 -7.80 -7.72 23.32
CA THR A 122 -8.44 -7.71 21.99
C THR A 122 -7.67 -8.50 20.95
N GLY A 123 -6.36 -8.74 21.15
CA GLY A 123 -5.46 -9.35 20.17
C GLY A 123 -5.08 -8.43 19.01
N GLU A 124 -5.55 -7.19 19.02
CA GLU A 124 -5.23 -6.20 17.97
C GLU A 124 -3.77 -5.78 17.99
N SER A 125 -3.25 -5.40 16.84
CA SER A 125 -1.87 -4.90 16.73
C SER A 125 -1.79 -3.47 17.25
N ILE A 126 -0.87 -3.26 18.18
CA ILE A 126 -0.51 -1.94 18.70
C ILE A 126 0.78 -1.51 18.02
N PHE A 127 0.72 -0.40 17.30
CA PHE A 127 1.86 0.21 16.63
C PHE A 127 2.44 1.31 17.52
N PRO A 128 3.78 1.42 17.62
CA PRO A 128 4.42 2.48 18.36
C PRO A 128 4.27 3.84 17.66
N ASP A 129 4.41 4.92 18.41
CA ASP A 129 4.42 6.28 17.86
C ASP A 129 5.64 6.57 16.99
N PHE A 130 6.71 5.78 17.16
CA PHE A 130 7.97 5.91 16.42
C PHE A 130 8.30 4.62 15.70
N LEU A 131 8.59 4.73 14.40
CA LEU A 131 8.95 3.60 13.56
C LEU A 131 10.43 3.64 13.21
N PRO A 132 11.16 2.51 13.33
CA PRO A 132 12.55 2.43 12.92
C PRO A 132 12.64 2.41 11.38
N VAL A 133 13.22 3.44 10.80
CA VAL A 133 13.43 3.57 9.35
C VAL A 133 14.88 3.24 9.02
N ILE A 134 15.10 2.56 7.90
CA ILE A 134 16.43 2.29 7.34
C ILE A 134 16.53 2.88 5.93
N GLN A 135 17.77 3.12 5.49
CA GLN A 135 18.15 3.66 4.18
C GLN A 135 17.70 5.09 3.97
N ALA A 136 16.46 5.32 3.56
CA ALA A 136 15.97 6.65 3.21
C ALA A 136 14.49 6.82 3.55
N VAL A 137 14.11 8.06 3.76
CA VAL A 137 12.72 8.51 3.71
C VAL A 137 12.60 9.46 2.52
N TRP A 138 11.62 9.21 1.71
CA TRP A 138 11.27 9.96 0.51
C TRP A 138 10.02 10.78 0.79
N GLN A 139 9.95 11.99 0.25
CA GLN A 139 8.80 12.87 0.42
C GLN A 139 8.32 13.36 -0.94
N PHE A 140 7.01 13.21 -1.18
CA PHE A 140 6.37 13.80 -2.34
C PHE A 140 6.56 15.31 -2.35
N PRO A 141 6.80 15.91 -3.52
CA PRO A 141 6.81 17.35 -3.68
C PRO A 141 5.41 17.95 -3.44
N GLY A 142 5.29 19.26 -3.52
CA GLY A 142 4.03 20.00 -3.40
C GLY A 142 3.83 20.67 -2.05
N ASP A 143 2.96 21.70 -2.07
CA ASP A 143 2.72 22.61 -0.95
C ASP A 143 1.36 22.40 -0.27
N GLY A 144 0.59 21.37 -0.69
CA GLY A 144 -0.63 20.96 0.00
C GLY A 144 -1.81 20.60 -0.90
N ASP A 145 -1.87 21.06 -2.15
CA ASP A 145 -2.95 20.82 -3.11
C ASP A 145 -2.51 20.62 -4.56
N ASP A 146 -1.20 20.43 -4.79
CA ASP A 146 -0.63 20.26 -6.14
C ASP A 146 -0.90 18.88 -6.74
N PHE A 147 -0.98 17.83 -5.90
CA PHE A 147 -1.13 16.44 -6.35
C PHE A 147 -2.39 15.79 -5.76
N PRO A 148 -3.60 16.23 -6.22
CA PRO A 148 -4.84 15.62 -5.80
C PRO A 148 -4.98 14.22 -6.39
N LEU A 149 -5.38 13.27 -5.57
CA LEU A 149 -5.75 11.91 -5.95
C LEU A 149 -7.24 11.73 -5.70
N GLN A 150 -8.03 11.59 -6.78
CA GLN A 150 -9.48 11.46 -6.69
C GLN A 150 -9.88 10.13 -6.02
N PRO A 151 -11.11 10.00 -5.48
CA PRO A 151 -11.61 8.74 -4.96
C PRO A 151 -11.48 7.60 -5.98
N GLY A 152 -10.79 6.52 -5.59
CA GLY A 152 -10.54 5.37 -6.45
C GLY A 152 -9.41 5.54 -7.45
N GLU A 153 -8.72 6.67 -7.48
CA GLU A 153 -7.59 6.93 -8.37
C GLU A 153 -6.29 6.32 -7.84
N ASP A 154 -5.39 6.04 -8.77
CA ASP A 154 -4.08 5.45 -8.52
C ASP A 154 -2.95 6.42 -8.86
N ALA A 155 -1.86 6.39 -8.09
CA ALA A 155 -0.61 7.06 -8.41
C ALA A 155 0.53 6.05 -8.42
N VAL A 156 1.28 6.00 -9.51
CA VAL A 156 2.44 5.10 -9.67
C VAL A 156 3.70 5.82 -9.23
N VAL A 157 4.49 5.14 -8.38
CA VAL A 157 5.77 5.64 -7.85
C VAL A 157 6.89 4.70 -8.26
N CYS A 158 7.76 5.16 -9.14
CA CYS A 158 8.93 4.43 -9.61
C CYS A 158 10.06 4.53 -8.59
N LEU A 159 10.56 3.38 -8.11
CA LEU A 159 11.55 3.33 -7.04
C LEU A 159 12.99 3.44 -7.54
N ARG A 160 13.27 3.04 -8.79
CA ARG A 160 14.64 2.96 -9.31
C ARG A 160 14.86 3.65 -10.64
N GLY A 161 13.85 3.89 -11.40
CA GLY A 161 13.96 4.59 -12.68
C GLY A 161 12.63 4.70 -13.38
N ALA A 162 12.25 5.90 -13.80
CA ALA A 162 11.06 6.17 -14.59
C ALA A 162 11.44 6.31 -16.07
N ILE A 163 11.89 5.21 -16.64
CA ILE A 163 12.28 5.11 -18.06
C ILE A 163 11.51 3.99 -18.76
N ASP A 164 11.64 3.89 -20.08
CA ASP A 164 11.13 2.73 -20.79
C ASP A 164 12.11 1.55 -20.65
N HIS A 165 11.88 0.70 -19.65
CA HIS A 165 12.69 -0.49 -19.39
C HIS A 165 12.52 -1.57 -20.46
N THR A 166 11.40 -1.55 -21.22
CA THR A 166 11.13 -2.55 -22.27
C THR A 166 12.11 -2.42 -23.44
N ALA A 167 12.70 -1.25 -23.64
CA ALA A 167 13.72 -1.02 -24.68
C ALA A 167 14.95 -1.93 -24.50
N GLN A 168 15.31 -2.26 -23.27
CA GLN A 168 16.43 -3.15 -22.97
C GLN A 168 15.99 -4.56 -22.58
N PHE A 169 14.88 -4.68 -21.87
CA PHE A 169 14.34 -5.94 -21.33
C PHE A 169 12.87 -6.09 -21.71
N PRO A 170 12.55 -6.84 -22.78
CA PRO A 170 11.19 -6.92 -23.34
C PRO A 170 10.12 -7.47 -22.38
N LEU A 171 10.52 -8.16 -21.30
CA LEU A 171 9.59 -8.65 -20.26
C LEU A 171 9.37 -7.64 -19.12
N SER A 172 9.98 -6.48 -19.19
CA SER A 172 9.84 -5.39 -18.23
C SER A 172 8.66 -4.49 -18.59
N VAL A 173 8.57 -3.34 -17.93
CA VAL A 173 7.50 -2.36 -18.07
C VAL A 173 8.04 -1.01 -18.55
N ASN A 174 7.20 -0.24 -19.22
CA ASN A 174 7.50 1.15 -19.56
C ASN A 174 7.00 2.05 -18.41
N LEU A 175 7.94 2.62 -17.64
CA LEU A 175 7.68 3.54 -16.54
C LEU A 175 7.87 5.02 -16.92
N ASN A 176 8.24 5.33 -18.17
CA ASN A 176 8.31 6.69 -18.69
C ASN A 176 6.91 7.18 -19.05
N LYS A 177 6.16 7.68 -18.06
CA LYS A 177 4.78 8.19 -18.23
C LYS A 177 4.64 9.54 -17.55
N PRO A 178 3.91 10.50 -18.13
CA PRO A 178 3.84 11.88 -17.64
C PRO A 178 3.13 12.03 -16.29
N ASP A 179 2.33 11.04 -15.91
CA ASP A 179 1.55 11.01 -14.66
C ASP A 179 2.23 10.21 -13.54
N TYR A 180 3.40 9.59 -13.81
CA TYR A 180 4.13 8.82 -12.81
C TYR A 180 5.08 9.69 -11.99
N PHE A 181 5.33 9.27 -10.77
CA PHE A 181 6.33 9.83 -9.87
C PHE A 181 7.59 8.97 -9.86
N VAL A 182 8.74 9.56 -9.53
CA VAL A 182 10.00 8.83 -9.45
C VAL A 182 10.84 9.27 -8.26
N CYS A 183 11.38 8.30 -7.51
CA CYS A 183 12.43 8.55 -6.53
C CYS A 183 13.74 8.83 -7.25
N TYR A 184 14.24 10.07 -7.21
CA TYR A 184 15.48 10.41 -7.87
C TYR A 184 16.28 11.44 -7.08
N ASN A 185 17.53 11.11 -6.78
CA ASN A 185 18.49 12.01 -6.14
C ASN A 185 19.91 11.53 -6.41
N LEU A 186 20.67 12.28 -7.20
CA LEU A 186 22.03 11.93 -7.61
C LEU A 186 23.01 11.77 -6.45
N THR A 187 22.81 12.49 -5.36
CA THR A 187 23.67 12.37 -4.17
C THR A 187 23.40 11.08 -3.40
N TYR A 188 22.17 10.60 -3.43
CA TYR A 188 21.78 9.34 -2.79
C TYR A 188 22.04 8.15 -3.72
N PHE A 189 21.64 8.25 -4.99
CA PHE A 189 21.82 7.23 -6.02
C PHE A 189 22.99 7.59 -6.91
N TRP A 190 24.20 7.37 -6.42
CA TRP A 190 25.43 7.65 -7.20
C TRP A 190 25.64 6.69 -8.39
N ASN A 191 24.99 5.51 -8.38
CA ASN A 191 25.12 4.52 -9.45
C ASN A 191 23.99 4.67 -10.47
N THR A 192 24.22 5.42 -11.51
CA THR A 192 23.27 5.70 -12.60
C THR A 192 22.86 4.48 -13.43
N GLN A 193 23.59 3.37 -13.31
CA GLN A 193 23.21 2.11 -13.97
C GLN A 193 21.97 1.49 -13.29
N TYR A 194 21.85 1.64 -11.98
CA TYR A 194 20.70 1.12 -11.21
C TYR A 194 19.62 2.16 -10.95
N HIS A 195 19.99 3.44 -11.10
CA HIS A 195 19.10 4.58 -10.89
C HIS A 195 19.33 5.58 -12.02
N PRO A 196 18.85 5.28 -13.22
CA PRO A 196 18.96 6.19 -14.36
C PRO A 196 18.18 7.47 -14.08
N ALA A 197 18.58 8.54 -14.77
CA ALA A 197 17.78 9.77 -14.79
C ALA A 197 16.36 9.47 -15.28
N PRO A 198 15.35 10.21 -14.80
CA PRO A 198 14.00 10.10 -15.30
C PRO A 198 13.93 10.23 -16.82
N GLY A 199 12.96 9.56 -17.43
CA GLY A 199 12.68 9.71 -18.85
C GLY A 199 12.10 11.09 -19.18
N ASP A 200 12.07 11.41 -20.44
CA ASP A 200 11.68 12.70 -20.98
C ASP A 200 10.20 13.09 -20.76
N LEU A 201 9.35 12.13 -20.42
CA LEU A 201 7.95 12.37 -20.10
C LEU A 201 7.71 12.73 -18.62
N ILE A 202 8.70 12.50 -17.75
CA ILE A 202 8.58 12.81 -16.33
C ILE A 202 8.96 14.28 -16.10
N SER A 203 8.04 15.08 -15.61
CA SER A 203 8.28 16.48 -15.25
C SER A 203 9.00 16.62 -13.89
N ASP A 204 9.72 17.73 -13.70
CA ASP A 204 10.52 17.97 -12.50
C ASP A 204 9.68 18.00 -11.22
N ASP A 205 8.44 18.44 -11.29
CA ASP A 205 7.48 18.47 -10.19
C ASP A 205 7.00 17.07 -9.74
N ARG A 206 7.33 16.02 -10.49
CA ARG A 206 7.04 14.63 -10.14
C ARG A 206 8.26 13.86 -9.62
N ILE A 207 9.36 14.55 -9.37
CA ILE A 207 10.56 13.98 -8.76
C ILE A 207 10.38 14.01 -7.24
N ILE A 208 10.37 12.81 -6.64
CA ILE A 208 10.33 12.63 -5.19
C ILE A 208 11.76 12.66 -4.67
N ASP A 209 12.06 13.59 -3.77
CA ASP A 209 13.39 13.72 -3.19
C ASP A 209 13.53 13.00 -1.84
N VAL A 210 14.76 12.70 -1.48
CA VAL A 210 15.10 12.09 -0.20
C VAL A 210 15.24 13.19 0.86
N VAL A 211 14.41 13.12 1.90
CA VAL A 211 14.46 14.09 3.02
C VAL A 211 15.33 13.60 4.17
N ILE A 212 15.50 12.29 4.31
CA ILE A 212 16.37 11.68 5.31
C ILE A 212 17.22 10.61 4.66
N LYS A 213 18.54 10.74 4.89
CA LYS A 213 19.53 9.75 4.50
C LYS A 213 20.04 9.09 5.76
N THR A 214 19.76 7.81 5.93
CA THR A 214 20.39 7.03 6.99
C THR A 214 21.68 6.45 6.42
N GLY A 215 22.81 6.74 7.08
CA GLY A 215 24.06 6.04 6.75
C GLY A 215 23.89 4.54 6.97
N MET A 216 24.61 3.71 6.22
CA MET A 216 24.50 2.24 6.28
C MET A 216 24.77 1.63 7.67
N ALA A 217 25.20 2.39 8.66
CA ALA A 217 25.65 1.90 9.96
C ALA A 217 24.75 2.26 11.15
N ASN A 218 23.79 3.17 11.02
CA ASN A 218 22.98 3.61 12.16
C ASN A 218 21.51 3.69 11.81
N ALA A 219 20.71 2.90 12.50
CA ALA A 219 19.26 3.09 12.52
C ALA A 219 18.94 4.38 13.30
N TYR A 220 18.37 5.38 12.65
CA TYR A 220 17.84 6.55 13.32
C TYR A 220 16.35 6.34 13.61
N THR A 221 15.96 6.65 14.82
CA THR A 221 14.54 6.72 15.16
C THR A 221 14.02 8.04 14.64
N LEU A 222 13.19 8.01 13.62
CA LEU A 222 12.50 9.19 13.14
C LEU A 222 11.15 9.27 13.85
N SER A 223 10.90 10.39 14.52
CA SER A 223 9.57 10.71 15.03
C SER A 223 8.69 11.18 13.86
N ILE A 224 8.10 10.23 13.17
CA ILE A 224 6.99 10.55 12.26
C ILE A 224 5.74 10.54 13.13
N SER A 225 5.09 11.69 13.26
CA SER A 225 3.74 11.77 13.83
C SER A 225 2.81 11.06 12.84
N VAL A 226 2.68 9.76 13.03
CA VAL A 226 1.74 8.94 12.25
C VAL A 226 0.35 9.28 12.77
N ARG A 227 -0.29 10.29 12.18
CA ARG A 227 -1.73 10.43 12.33
C ARG A 227 -2.34 9.20 11.64
N SER A 228 -2.63 8.18 12.45
CA SER A 228 -3.44 6.98 12.14
C SER A 228 -3.44 6.53 10.67
N TYR A 229 -2.37 5.88 10.24
CA TYR A 229 -2.36 5.10 9.00
C TYR A 229 -2.45 3.61 9.35
N SER A 230 -3.46 2.93 8.83
CA SER A 230 -3.57 1.48 8.95
C SER A 230 -2.54 0.82 8.04
N PHE A 231 -1.51 0.23 8.63
CA PHE A 231 -0.59 -0.62 7.87
C PHE A 231 -1.27 -1.95 7.57
N GLN A 232 -1.59 -2.20 6.31
CA GLN A 232 -1.91 -3.56 5.88
C GLN A 232 -0.61 -4.31 5.64
N THR A 233 -0.36 -5.33 6.47
CA THR A 233 0.68 -6.31 6.17
C THR A 233 0.15 -7.22 5.07
N LEU A 234 0.63 -7.06 3.86
CA LEU A 234 0.40 -8.04 2.80
C LEU A 234 1.14 -9.34 3.19
N ARG A 235 0.38 -10.43 3.32
CA ARG A 235 0.89 -11.80 3.42
C ARG A 235 1.06 -12.39 2.02
#